data_d5e7334383a51879ac71f2cab67a246a
#
_entry.id   d5e7334383a51879ac71f2cab67a246a
#
_cell.length_a   1.000
_cell.length_b   1.000
_cell.length_c   1.000
_cell.angle_alpha   90.00
_cell.angle_beta   90.00
_cell.angle_gamma   90.00
#
_symmetry.space_group_name_H-M   'P 1'
#
loop_
_entity.id
_entity.type
_entity.pdbx_description
1 polymer ?
#
loop_
_entity_poly.entity_id
_entity_poly.type
_entity_poly.pdbx_seq_one_letter_code
_entity_poly.pdbx_strand_id
1 'polypeptide(L)'
;MKHTKKCIGLLVAFAMVSQLTNPVAGIDAAAKPKLSTKSVKIKVGKSKTVKVKNAKGYKLTVKSKKKTVATAKKKGNAAFVVKGVKAGKTTITCVVKKGKKKVNLKCTVNVSTDTKPETPATQAPTTQTPANPSGPINQTTAPTAPATEPTPTPYTYIPPEPINIELPTDVPAKYRETANEAPASQRGTIETITYETETYDEGNSAKMSKQANVYLPAGYDASKQYNVLYLMHGGGENMNTWLIENDYSGNKKMVDNLIANGEIEPLIIVTPTFYRPSDAPKPNSDFDLTTIFQHELRKDLIPYIESHYSTYAGGDVSDENLIKTRMHRAFAGLSMGSMTTYRSALYANYDVFAWFGPYSGCQGAGGDQDAEADKIVSVIEAGYEKGMPLGFLYCGNGVEDIAHDEHVNIMKKAVSMTDKLVEGANYAFIDLPRLERSYGGHTGEHSMWSWHIHLYNCLRVFFTRE
;
A
#
# COMPACT_ATOMS: atom_id res chain seq x y z
N MET A 1 8.78 -16.16 -63.50
CA MET A 1 9.85 -15.47 -62.80
C MET A 1 9.13 -14.55 -61.77
N LYS A 2 8.91 -15.06 -60.58
CA LYS A 2 9.65 -14.97 -59.33
C LYS A 2 9.86 -13.53 -58.86
N HIS A 3 9.14 -13.08 -57.85
CA HIS A 3 9.76 -12.80 -56.53
C HIS A 3 8.67 -12.51 -55.49
N THR A 4 8.56 -13.47 -54.58
CA THR A 4 7.91 -13.39 -53.26
C THR A 4 8.73 -12.51 -52.36
N LYS A 5 8.14 -11.48 -51.74
CA LYS A 5 8.75 -10.78 -50.56
C LYS A 5 8.01 -11.20 -49.31
N LYS A 6 8.70 -11.96 -48.46
CA LYS A 6 8.33 -12.27 -47.09
C LYS A 6 8.58 -11.03 -46.20
N CYS A 7 7.54 -10.55 -45.52
CA CYS A 7 7.73 -9.67 -44.36
C CYS A 7 7.98 -10.54 -43.12
N ILE A 8 9.18 -10.44 -42.54
CA ILE A 8 9.55 -11.06 -41.29
C ILE A 8 9.27 -10.03 -40.18
N GLY A 9 8.31 -10.36 -39.34
CA GLY A 9 8.08 -9.62 -38.08
C GLY A 9 9.20 -9.96 -37.09
N LEU A 10 9.87 -8.93 -36.55
CA LEU A 10 10.94 -9.05 -35.57
C LEU A 10 10.30 -9.11 -34.17
N LEU A 11 10.17 -10.34 -33.62
CA LEU A 11 9.95 -10.56 -32.20
C LEU A 11 11.30 -10.38 -31.50
N VAL A 12 11.44 -9.35 -30.67
CA VAL A 12 12.59 -9.22 -29.75
C VAL A 12 12.26 -10.02 -28.50
N ALA A 13 12.67 -11.29 -28.48
CA ALA A 13 12.76 -12.08 -27.26
C ALA A 13 14.07 -11.74 -26.54
N PHE A 14 13.99 -11.18 -25.35
CA PHE A 14 15.14 -11.06 -24.47
C PHE A 14 15.42 -12.42 -23.84
N ALA A 15 16.25 -13.24 -24.51
CA ALA A 15 16.82 -14.43 -23.92
C ALA A 15 18.04 -14.05 -23.08
N MET A 16 17.97 -14.16 -21.76
CA MET A 16 19.14 -14.19 -20.91
C MET A 16 19.90 -15.51 -21.16
N VAL A 17 21.04 -15.41 -21.84
CA VAL A 17 22.01 -16.50 -21.95
C VAL A 17 22.73 -16.63 -20.62
N SER A 18 22.37 -17.67 -19.84
CA SER A 18 23.16 -18.08 -18.69
C SER A 18 24.41 -18.82 -19.17
N GLN A 19 25.55 -18.16 -19.16
CA GLN A 19 26.84 -18.85 -19.30
C GLN A 19 27.15 -19.57 -17.98
N LEU A 20 27.11 -20.90 -18.03
CA LEU A 20 27.67 -21.79 -17.02
C LEU A 20 29.21 -21.69 -17.05
N THR A 21 29.77 -20.83 -16.20
CA THR A 21 31.16 -20.95 -15.79
C THR A 21 31.20 -21.59 -14.41
N ASN A 22 31.89 -22.74 -14.31
CA ASN A 22 32.16 -23.39 -13.03
C ASN A 22 32.78 -22.40 -12.05
N PRO A 23 32.26 -22.22 -10.83
CA PRO A 23 32.90 -21.37 -9.85
C PRO A 23 34.09 -22.14 -9.25
N VAL A 24 35.28 -21.59 -9.47
CA VAL A 24 36.42 -21.82 -8.58
C VAL A 24 35.96 -21.42 -7.18
N ALA A 25 36.14 -22.31 -6.20
CA ALA A 25 35.76 -22.09 -4.80
C ALA A 25 36.45 -20.83 -4.25
N GLY A 26 35.76 -19.70 -4.37
CA GLY A 26 36.10 -18.44 -3.73
C GLY A 26 35.68 -18.51 -2.27
N ILE A 27 36.64 -18.28 -1.36
CA ILE A 27 36.48 -18.18 0.09
C ILE A 27 35.36 -17.18 0.38
N ASP A 28 34.22 -17.68 0.84
CA ASP A 28 33.03 -16.91 1.21
C ASP A 28 33.39 -15.88 2.32
N ALA A 29 33.54 -14.62 1.98
CA ALA A 29 33.79 -13.55 2.94
C ALA A 29 32.52 -13.37 3.76
N ALA A 30 32.46 -14.04 4.91
CA ALA A 30 31.33 -13.99 5.84
C ALA A 30 30.83 -12.54 6.04
N ALA A 31 29.56 -12.31 5.74
CA ALA A 31 28.95 -10.98 5.77
C ALA A 31 29.14 -10.29 7.14
N LYS A 32 29.52 -9.02 7.16
CA LYS A 32 29.81 -8.25 8.37
C LYS A 32 28.58 -8.10 9.26
N PRO A 33 28.72 -8.16 10.61
CA PRO A 33 27.61 -7.89 11.52
C PRO A 33 26.95 -6.52 11.29
N LYS A 34 25.60 -6.48 11.28
CA LYS A 34 24.82 -5.23 11.13
C LYS A 34 23.60 -5.23 12.04
N LEU A 35 23.10 -4.06 12.43
CA LEU A 35 21.87 -3.94 13.20
C LEU A 35 20.64 -4.14 12.28
N SER A 36 19.57 -4.70 12.81
CA SER A 36 18.26 -4.78 12.13
C SER A 36 17.65 -3.38 11.91
N THR A 37 17.97 -2.41 12.76
CA THR A 37 17.62 -1.01 12.58
C THR A 37 18.73 -0.10 13.13
N LYS A 38 18.97 1.03 12.47
CA LYS A 38 19.93 2.05 12.93
C LYS A 38 19.25 3.12 13.80
N SER A 39 17.92 3.12 13.85
CA SER A 39 17.14 4.08 14.65
C SER A 39 15.96 3.39 15.34
N VAL A 40 15.64 3.82 16.56
CA VAL A 40 14.50 3.35 17.36
C VAL A 40 13.75 4.57 17.86
N LYS A 41 12.46 4.65 17.55
CA LYS A 41 11.50 5.55 18.20
C LYS A 41 10.76 4.73 19.26
N ILE A 42 10.64 5.24 20.48
CA ILE A 42 10.06 4.53 21.61
C ILE A 42 9.47 5.54 22.60
N LYS A 43 8.37 5.19 23.25
CA LYS A 43 7.78 6.01 24.32
C LYS A 43 8.47 5.74 25.66
N VAL A 44 8.35 6.69 26.59
CA VAL A 44 8.83 6.51 27.98
C VAL A 44 8.16 5.27 28.58
N GLY A 45 8.94 4.42 29.27
CA GLY A 45 8.48 3.18 29.87
C GLY A 45 8.41 1.97 28.94
N LYS A 46 8.27 2.19 27.63
CA LYS A 46 8.18 1.08 26.63
C LYS A 46 9.56 0.52 26.28
N SER A 47 9.57 -0.70 25.75
CA SER A 47 10.80 -1.40 25.34
C SER A 47 10.73 -1.87 23.89
N LYS A 48 11.87 -1.88 23.19
CA LYS A 48 12.00 -2.41 21.83
C LYS A 48 13.26 -3.25 21.68
N THR A 49 13.14 -4.40 21.01
CA THR A 49 14.28 -5.29 20.74
C THR A 49 14.95 -4.89 19.42
N VAL A 50 16.28 -4.83 19.42
CA VAL A 50 17.12 -4.63 18.22
C VAL A 50 17.96 -5.87 18.00
N LYS A 51 17.80 -6.55 16.85
CA LYS A 51 18.55 -7.74 16.46
C LYS A 51 19.89 -7.33 15.82
N VAL A 52 20.91 -8.17 15.95
CA VAL A 52 22.20 -8.03 15.25
C VAL A 52 22.31 -9.15 14.22
N LYS A 53 22.14 -8.83 12.95
CA LYS A 53 22.27 -9.79 11.83
C LYS A 53 23.74 -10.15 11.63
N ASN A 54 24.03 -11.34 11.13
CA ASN A 54 25.36 -11.88 10.85
C ASN A 54 26.28 -11.96 12.10
N ALA A 55 25.68 -12.17 13.29
CA ALA A 55 26.41 -12.19 14.57
C ALA A 55 26.67 -13.62 15.12
N LYS A 56 26.49 -14.67 14.31
CA LYS A 56 26.75 -16.07 14.72
C LYS A 56 28.20 -16.23 15.15
N GLY A 57 28.40 -16.68 16.39
CA GLY A 57 29.73 -16.85 16.99
C GLY A 57 30.38 -15.55 17.53
N TYR A 58 29.69 -14.41 17.51
CA TYR A 58 30.16 -13.17 18.14
C TYR A 58 29.64 -13.01 19.55
N LYS A 59 30.45 -12.37 20.41
CA LYS A 59 30.02 -11.88 21.72
C LYS A 59 29.52 -10.46 21.61
N LEU A 60 28.33 -10.18 22.16
CA LEU A 60 27.66 -8.88 22.10
C LEU A 60 27.83 -8.11 23.41
N THR A 61 28.17 -6.83 23.35
CA THR A 61 28.08 -5.86 24.45
C THR A 61 27.36 -4.61 24.00
N VAL A 62 26.52 -4.00 24.86
CA VAL A 62 25.76 -2.80 24.56
C VAL A 62 25.92 -1.74 25.63
N LYS A 63 25.99 -0.47 25.23
CA LYS A 63 26.11 0.68 26.13
C LYS A 63 25.28 1.85 25.61
N SER A 64 24.48 2.44 26.49
CA SER A 64 23.78 3.70 26.17
C SER A 64 24.69 4.90 26.48
N LYS A 65 24.71 5.90 25.59
CA LYS A 65 25.43 7.17 25.79
C LYS A 65 24.78 8.02 26.89
N LYS A 66 23.42 8.01 26.95
CA LYS A 66 22.64 8.72 28.00
C LYS A 66 21.62 7.75 28.60
N LYS A 67 21.96 7.08 29.72
CA LYS A 67 21.09 6.13 30.40
C LYS A 67 19.83 6.78 30.98
N THR A 68 19.86 8.07 31.25
CA THR A 68 18.71 8.88 31.68
C THR A 68 17.67 9.03 30.62
N VAL A 69 18.03 8.88 29.32
CA VAL A 69 17.08 8.96 28.18
C VAL A 69 16.62 7.55 27.79
N ALA A 70 17.54 6.61 27.62
CA ALA A 70 17.20 5.23 27.35
C ALA A 70 18.28 4.28 27.87
N THR A 71 17.87 3.12 28.36
CA THR A 71 18.77 2.03 28.74
C THR A 71 18.80 0.96 27.64
N ALA A 72 19.89 0.18 27.61
CA ALA A 72 20.00 -0.98 26.73
C ALA A 72 20.53 -2.19 27.50
N LYS A 73 19.86 -3.33 27.34
CA LYS A 73 20.23 -4.60 27.99
C LYS A 73 20.41 -5.68 26.93
N LYS A 74 21.50 -6.44 27.01
CA LYS A 74 21.75 -7.58 26.10
C LYS A 74 20.64 -8.62 26.23
N LYS A 75 20.18 -9.16 25.05
CA LYS A 75 19.27 -10.29 24.95
C LYS A 75 19.95 -11.36 24.06
N GLY A 76 20.61 -12.32 24.69
CA GLY A 76 21.45 -13.30 23.97
C GLY A 76 22.68 -12.67 23.29
N ASN A 77 23.26 -13.35 22.31
CA ASN A 77 24.44 -12.88 21.56
C ASN A 77 24.09 -12.18 20.23
N ALA A 78 22.81 -12.12 19.86
CA ALA A 78 22.37 -11.58 18.58
C ALA A 78 21.28 -10.50 18.72
N ALA A 79 20.98 -10.02 19.93
CA ALA A 79 19.99 -8.97 20.15
C ALA A 79 20.24 -8.18 21.45
N PHE A 80 19.63 -6.98 21.54
CA PHE A 80 19.52 -6.20 22.77
C PHE A 80 18.17 -5.50 22.86
N VAL A 81 17.70 -5.25 24.08
CA VAL A 81 16.47 -4.54 24.37
C VAL A 81 16.80 -3.11 24.76
N VAL A 82 16.13 -2.15 24.14
CA VAL A 82 16.18 -0.73 24.50
C VAL A 82 14.91 -0.39 25.26
N LYS A 83 15.03 0.29 26.44
CA LYS A 83 13.91 0.80 27.23
C LYS A 83 13.99 2.32 27.31
N GLY A 84 12.91 3.03 26.96
CA GLY A 84 12.78 4.47 27.11
C GLY A 84 12.65 4.85 28.59
N VAL A 85 13.41 5.86 29.05
CA VAL A 85 13.41 6.29 30.45
C VAL A 85 12.86 7.73 30.58
N LYS A 86 13.33 8.63 29.73
CA LYS A 86 12.89 10.04 29.69
C LYS A 86 12.91 10.53 28.25
N ALA A 87 12.00 11.43 27.91
CA ALA A 87 11.99 12.05 26.57
C ALA A 87 13.34 12.64 26.19
N GLY A 88 13.75 12.45 24.95
CA GLY A 88 15.01 12.92 24.42
C GLY A 88 15.67 11.96 23.43
N LYS A 89 16.86 12.31 22.98
CA LYS A 89 17.65 11.55 22.00
C LYS A 89 18.93 11.01 22.59
N THR A 90 19.24 9.74 22.35
CA THR A 90 20.50 9.10 22.78
C THR A 90 21.00 8.12 21.70
N THR A 91 22.21 7.62 21.88
CA THR A 91 22.79 6.59 21.00
C THR A 91 23.14 5.36 21.84
N ILE A 92 22.72 4.19 21.37
CA ILE A 92 23.16 2.89 21.88
C ILE A 92 24.34 2.43 21.02
N THR A 93 25.47 2.18 21.63
CA THR A 93 26.63 1.53 20.99
C THR A 93 26.55 0.04 21.26
N CYS A 94 26.52 -0.74 20.20
CA CYS A 94 26.57 -2.20 20.23
C CYS A 94 27.92 -2.66 19.69
N VAL A 95 28.69 -3.36 20.48
CA VAL A 95 29.99 -3.91 20.08
C VAL A 95 29.87 -5.42 19.95
N VAL A 96 30.20 -5.93 18.76
CA VAL A 96 30.26 -7.37 18.48
C VAL A 96 31.70 -7.79 18.24
N LYS A 97 32.14 -8.86 18.96
CA LYS A 97 33.53 -9.31 18.96
C LYS A 97 33.63 -10.83 18.75
N LYS A 98 34.51 -11.24 17.81
CA LYS A 98 34.83 -12.65 17.56
C LYS A 98 36.35 -12.77 17.38
N GLY A 99 37.05 -13.37 18.34
CA GLY A 99 38.52 -13.38 18.40
C GLY A 99 39.09 -11.95 18.39
N LYS A 100 40.01 -11.65 17.49
CA LYS A 100 40.58 -10.31 17.29
C LYS A 100 39.67 -9.34 16.48
N LYS A 101 38.63 -9.85 15.79
CA LYS A 101 37.70 -9.02 15.01
C LYS A 101 36.70 -8.32 15.94
N LYS A 102 36.56 -6.98 15.76
CA LYS A 102 35.64 -6.13 16.52
C LYS A 102 34.88 -5.23 15.57
N VAL A 103 33.54 -5.16 15.71
CA VAL A 103 32.66 -4.28 14.94
C VAL A 103 31.85 -3.43 15.90
N ASN A 104 31.88 -2.11 15.70
CA ASN A 104 31.10 -1.14 16.48
C ASN A 104 29.89 -0.73 15.67
N LEU A 105 28.70 -0.97 16.20
CA LEU A 105 27.43 -0.64 15.60
C LEU A 105 26.75 0.43 16.45
N LYS A 106 26.09 1.42 15.81
CA LYS A 106 25.40 2.51 16.51
C LYS A 106 23.91 2.48 16.17
N CYS A 107 23.08 2.64 17.20
CA CYS A 107 21.62 2.77 17.08
C CYS A 107 21.19 4.08 17.74
N THR A 108 20.57 4.97 16.99
CA THR A 108 19.98 6.21 17.52
C THR A 108 18.63 5.88 18.17
N VAL A 109 18.38 6.38 19.36
CA VAL A 109 17.12 6.18 20.09
C VAL A 109 16.48 7.54 20.37
N ASN A 110 15.25 7.70 19.89
CA ASN A 110 14.40 8.84 20.21
C ASN A 110 13.31 8.37 21.17
N VAL A 111 13.25 8.97 22.35
CA VAL A 111 12.23 8.69 23.36
C VAL A 111 11.29 9.87 23.44
N SER A 112 9.99 9.63 23.30
CA SER A 112 8.92 10.63 23.43
C SER A 112 8.08 10.37 24.69
N THR A 113 7.41 11.41 25.18
CA THR A 113 6.31 11.32 26.14
C THR A 113 4.98 11.16 25.39
N ASP A 114 3.91 10.80 26.08
CA ASP A 114 2.56 10.68 25.51
C ASP A 114 1.84 12.05 25.37
N THR A 115 2.56 13.18 25.51
CA THR A 115 1.94 14.50 25.37
C THR A 115 1.77 14.87 23.90
N LYS A 116 0.52 15.22 23.57
CA LYS A 116 0.08 15.88 22.32
C LYS A 116 0.90 17.19 22.14
N PRO A 117 1.28 17.59 20.93
CA PRO A 117 1.98 18.85 20.71
C PRO A 117 1.08 20.03 21.09
N GLU A 118 1.52 20.85 22.01
CA GLU A 118 0.97 22.18 22.21
C GLU A 118 1.48 23.11 21.12
N THR A 119 0.56 23.80 20.47
CA THR A 119 0.82 24.85 19.48
C THR A 119 1.53 26.03 20.19
N PRO A 120 2.57 26.65 19.62
CA PRO A 120 3.18 27.83 20.21
C PRO A 120 2.21 29.02 20.20
N ALA A 121 1.95 29.57 21.36
CA ALA A 121 1.20 30.82 21.49
C ALA A 121 1.99 31.98 20.91
N THR A 122 1.40 32.67 19.93
CA THR A 122 1.89 33.94 19.40
C THR A 122 1.66 35.04 20.42
N GLN A 123 2.71 35.72 20.86
CA GLN A 123 2.62 36.92 21.70
C GLN A 123 2.06 38.07 20.88
N ALA A 124 0.96 38.66 21.36
CA ALA A 124 0.44 39.93 20.85
C ALA A 124 1.12 41.11 21.57
N PRO A 125 1.30 42.27 20.89
CA PRO A 125 1.95 43.43 21.48
C PRO A 125 0.98 44.23 22.38
N THR A 126 1.53 44.68 23.48
CA THR A 126 0.91 45.61 24.44
C THR A 126 0.67 47.01 23.85
N THR A 127 -0.54 47.54 23.99
CA THR A 127 -0.80 48.98 23.94
C THR A 127 -1.74 49.38 25.07
N GLN A 128 -1.41 50.54 25.65
CA GLN A 128 -1.90 51.07 26.89
C GLN A 128 -3.33 51.68 26.82
N THR A 129 -3.98 51.66 27.99
CA THR A 129 -5.27 52.24 28.35
C THR A 129 -5.26 53.78 28.30
N PRO A 130 -6.43 54.42 28.17
CA PRO A 130 -6.94 55.20 29.30
C PRO A 130 -8.44 55.03 29.66
N ALA A 131 -8.69 55.43 30.88
CA ALA A 131 -9.72 55.30 31.84
C ALA A 131 -11.20 55.65 31.50
N ASN A 132 -12.04 54.91 32.20
CA ASN A 132 -13.40 54.99 32.81
C ASN A 132 -14.27 56.22 32.63
N PRO A 133 -15.65 56.22 32.72
CA PRO A 133 -16.34 55.87 33.96
C PRO A 133 -17.74 55.16 33.89
N SER A 134 -17.96 54.37 34.92
CA SER A 134 -19.17 54.19 35.77
C SER A 134 -20.55 53.79 35.26
N GLY A 135 -21.01 52.61 35.75
CA GLY A 135 -22.32 52.25 36.26
C GLY A 135 -23.07 51.11 35.59
N PRO A 136 -24.06 50.42 36.24
CA PRO A 136 -23.92 49.59 37.42
C PRO A 136 -24.21 48.08 37.17
N ILE A 137 -23.73 47.29 38.09
CA ILE A 137 -23.91 45.88 38.45
C ILE A 137 -25.14 45.16 37.88
N ASN A 138 -24.96 44.00 37.20
CA ASN A 138 -25.86 42.88 37.34
C ASN A 138 -25.13 41.52 37.22
N GLN A 139 -25.37 40.75 38.21
CA GLN A 139 -25.22 39.30 38.48
C GLN A 139 -24.23 38.47 37.67
N THR A 140 -23.28 37.98 38.45
CA THR A 140 -22.33 36.88 38.19
C THR A 140 -23.06 35.57 37.91
N THR A 141 -22.97 35.06 36.69
CA THR A 141 -23.10 33.63 36.43
C THR A 141 -21.70 33.01 36.36
N ALA A 142 -21.45 31.99 37.19
CA ALA A 142 -20.19 31.25 37.20
C ALA A 142 -19.86 30.66 35.82
N PRO A 143 -18.57 30.59 35.42
CA PRO A 143 -18.19 29.96 34.18
C PRO A 143 -18.55 28.48 34.24
N THR A 144 -19.40 28.03 33.33
CA THR A 144 -19.66 26.59 33.08
C THR A 144 -18.33 25.96 32.64
N ALA A 145 -17.88 24.94 33.34
CA ALA A 145 -16.70 24.16 32.96
C ALA A 145 -16.89 23.68 31.52
N PRO A 146 -15.80 23.63 30.69
CA PRO A 146 -15.89 23.09 29.36
C PRO A 146 -16.42 21.65 29.44
N ALA A 147 -17.43 21.35 28.63
CA ALA A 147 -17.93 20.02 28.51
C ALA A 147 -16.75 19.10 28.13
N THR A 148 -16.48 18.09 28.96
CA THR A 148 -15.52 17.03 28.62
C THR A 148 -16.04 16.35 27.36
N GLU A 149 -15.22 16.36 26.29
CA GLU A 149 -15.49 15.57 25.10
C GLU A 149 -15.74 14.10 25.54
N PRO A 150 -16.78 13.47 25.05
CA PRO A 150 -17.04 12.07 25.39
C PRO A 150 -15.82 11.23 25.02
N THR A 151 -15.32 10.49 25.99
CA THR A 151 -14.27 9.48 25.74
C THR A 151 -14.81 8.54 24.65
N PRO A 152 -14.10 8.38 23.52
CA PRO A 152 -14.59 7.50 22.44
C PRO A 152 -14.80 6.11 23.00
N THR A 153 -16.00 5.59 22.80
CA THR A 153 -16.33 4.21 23.17
C THR A 153 -15.38 3.27 22.42
N PRO A 154 -14.72 2.34 23.08
CA PRO A 154 -13.82 1.39 22.40
C PRO A 154 -14.60 0.66 21.30
N TYR A 155 -14.03 0.58 20.10
CA TYR A 155 -14.61 -0.20 19.00
C TYR A 155 -14.71 -1.66 19.42
N THR A 156 -15.92 -2.22 19.38
CA THR A 156 -16.13 -3.65 19.61
C THR A 156 -15.97 -4.37 18.29
N TYR A 157 -14.95 -5.23 18.19
CA TYR A 157 -14.73 -6.05 17.00
C TYR A 157 -15.88 -7.02 16.80
N ILE A 158 -16.49 -6.96 15.63
CA ILE A 158 -17.48 -7.92 15.16
C ILE A 158 -16.85 -8.63 13.97
N PRO A 159 -16.65 -9.96 14.02
CA PRO A 159 -16.15 -10.72 12.88
C PRO A 159 -17.04 -10.46 11.64
N PRO A 160 -16.45 -10.26 10.46
CA PRO A 160 -17.24 -10.05 9.26
C PRO A 160 -17.96 -11.34 8.86
N GLU A 161 -19.19 -11.21 8.37
CA GLU A 161 -19.95 -12.34 7.83
C GLU A 161 -19.32 -12.84 6.53
N PRO A 162 -19.38 -14.16 6.24
CA PRO A 162 -18.91 -14.71 4.97
C PRO A 162 -19.60 -14.07 3.76
N ILE A 163 -18.84 -13.84 2.69
CA ILE A 163 -19.41 -13.48 1.40
C ILE A 163 -19.85 -14.75 0.67
N ASN A 164 -21.04 -14.74 0.05
CA ASN A 164 -21.52 -15.84 -0.76
C ASN A 164 -21.15 -15.65 -2.25
N ILE A 165 -19.86 -15.35 -2.51
CA ILE A 165 -19.33 -15.10 -3.84
C ILE A 165 -18.28 -16.16 -4.12
N GLU A 166 -18.51 -16.96 -5.17
CA GLU A 166 -17.51 -17.89 -5.65
C GLU A 166 -16.34 -17.13 -6.29
N LEU A 167 -15.10 -17.50 -5.94
CA LEU A 167 -13.86 -16.97 -6.49
C LEU A 167 -13.20 -18.05 -7.36
N PRO A 168 -13.56 -18.15 -8.64
CA PRO A 168 -13.06 -19.22 -9.50
C PRO A 168 -11.59 -19.04 -9.84
N THR A 169 -10.93 -20.16 -10.15
CA THR A 169 -9.56 -20.22 -10.68
C THR A 169 -9.51 -20.06 -12.19
N ASP A 170 -10.63 -19.93 -12.85
CA ASP A 170 -10.78 -19.50 -14.25
C ASP A 170 -12.10 -18.74 -14.39
N VAL A 171 -12.13 -17.73 -15.28
CA VAL A 171 -13.35 -16.96 -15.52
C VAL A 171 -14.29 -17.69 -16.48
N PRO A 172 -15.62 -17.53 -16.34
CA PRO A 172 -16.56 -18.01 -17.35
C PRO A 172 -16.21 -17.52 -18.75
N ALA A 173 -16.46 -18.33 -19.79
CA ALA A 173 -16.09 -18.00 -21.17
C ALA A 173 -16.59 -16.64 -21.64
N LYS A 174 -17.76 -16.19 -21.14
CA LYS A 174 -18.35 -14.87 -21.46
C LYS A 174 -17.53 -13.67 -20.92
N TYR A 175 -16.53 -13.91 -20.05
CA TYR A 175 -15.68 -12.87 -19.45
C TYR A 175 -14.20 -13.05 -19.80
N ARG A 176 -13.85 -14.05 -20.61
CA ARG A 176 -12.47 -14.23 -21.06
C ARG A 176 -12.08 -13.18 -22.09
N GLU A 177 -10.82 -13.09 -22.37
CA GLU A 177 -10.21 -12.25 -23.40
C GLU A 177 -10.84 -12.39 -24.79
N THR A 178 -11.45 -13.55 -25.06
CA THR A 178 -12.16 -13.87 -26.32
C THR A 178 -13.65 -13.54 -26.26
N ALA A 179 -14.15 -13.01 -25.14
CA ALA A 179 -15.55 -12.68 -24.98
C ALA A 179 -16.06 -11.67 -26.03
N ASN A 180 -17.34 -11.80 -26.39
CA ASN A 180 -18.01 -10.77 -27.17
C ASN A 180 -18.10 -9.49 -26.36
N GLU A 181 -18.06 -8.36 -27.04
CA GLU A 181 -18.29 -7.08 -26.41
C GLU A 181 -19.77 -6.93 -25.99
N ALA A 182 -20.02 -6.23 -24.91
CA ALA A 182 -21.35 -5.78 -24.53
C ALA A 182 -21.99 -4.93 -25.64
N PRO A 183 -23.31 -4.81 -25.73
CA PRO A 183 -23.96 -3.88 -26.65
C PRO A 183 -23.37 -2.47 -26.53
N ALA A 184 -23.21 -1.75 -27.62
CA ALA A 184 -22.54 -0.44 -27.62
C ALA A 184 -23.11 0.56 -26.60
N SER A 185 -24.45 0.52 -26.38
CA SER A 185 -25.13 1.35 -25.38
C SER A 185 -24.83 0.96 -23.91
N GLN A 186 -24.17 -0.17 -23.69
CA GLN A 186 -23.81 -0.71 -22.38
C GLN A 186 -22.28 -0.77 -22.17
N ARG A 187 -21.52 -0.11 -23.03
CA ARG A 187 -20.06 0.00 -22.90
C ARG A 187 -19.69 1.30 -22.22
N GLY A 188 -18.82 1.22 -21.24
CA GLY A 188 -18.19 2.39 -20.65
C GLY A 188 -17.18 3.04 -21.60
N THR A 189 -16.75 4.24 -21.24
CA THR A 189 -15.76 5.02 -21.99
C THR A 189 -14.49 5.20 -21.14
N ILE A 190 -13.36 5.41 -21.81
CA ILE A 190 -12.10 5.74 -21.16
C ILE A 190 -11.69 7.14 -21.59
N GLU A 191 -11.38 7.99 -20.64
CA GLU A 191 -10.76 9.28 -20.88
C GLU A 191 -9.41 9.37 -20.19
N THR A 192 -8.49 10.16 -20.75
CA THR A 192 -7.19 10.42 -20.17
C THR A 192 -7.22 11.79 -19.49
N ILE A 193 -6.95 11.80 -18.20
CA ILE A 193 -6.80 13.02 -17.41
C ILE A 193 -5.33 13.41 -17.28
N THR A 194 -5.12 14.70 -16.99
CA THR A 194 -3.81 15.25 -16.59
C THR A 194 -3.96 15.97 -15.26
N TYR A 195 -3.09 15.69 -14.31
CA TYR A 195 -3.09 16.30 -12.98
C TYR A 195 -1.69 16.71 -12.55
N GLU A 196 -1.61 17.76 -11.74
CA GLU A 196 -0.36 18.25 -11.17
C GLU A 196 -0.01 17.48 -9.91
N THR A 197 1.27 17.17 -9.75
CA THR A 197 1.82 16.47 -8.59
C THR A 197 3.29 16.86 -8.37
N GLU A 198 3.94 16.18 -7.44
CA GLU A 198 5.36 16.39 -7.13
C GLU A 198 6.12 15.05 -7.05
N THR A 199 7.44 15.10 -7.13
CA THR A 199 8.27 13.90 -7.00
C THR A 199 8.28 13.33 -5.57
N TYR A 200 7.93 14.14 -4.59
CA TYR A 200 7.93 13.79 -3.16
C TYR A 200 9.26 13.22 -2.65
N ASP A 201 10.35 13.64 -3.28
CA ASP A 201 11.70 13.27 -2.83
C ASP A 201 12.04 14.01 -1.53
N GLU A 202 12.62 13.32 -0.56
CA GLU A 202 12.98 13.90 0.73
C GLU A 202 14.01 15.04 0.54
N GLY A 203 13.61 16.27 0.87
CA GLY A 203 14.45 17.46 0.83
C GLY A 203 14.53 18.19 -0.52
N ASN A 204 14.02 17.63 -1.61
CA ASN A 204 14.05 18.27 -2.94
C ASN A 204 12.92 17.79 -3.85
N SER A 205 11.69 18.09 -3.48
CA SER A 205 10.52 17.76 -4.30
C SER A 205 10.41 18.69 -5.51
N ALA A 206 10.20 18.12 -6.70
CA ALA A 206 10.02 18.85 -7.96
C ALA A 206 8.59 18.67 -8.46
N LYS A 207 7.96 19.73 -8.93
CA LYS A 207 6.65 19.67 -9.57
C LYS A 207 6.72 18.93 -10.89
N MET A 208 5.66 18.16 -11.18
CA MET A 208 5.49 17.45 -12.44
C MET A 208 4.01 17.32 -12.77
N SER A 209 3.72 17.15 -14.05
CA SER A 209 2.37 16.85 -14.54
C SER A 209 2.31 15.38 -14.95
N LYS A 210 1.29 14.66 -14.50
CA LYS A 210 1.11 13.23 -14.78
C LYS A 210 -0.26 12.95 -15.40
N GLN A 211 -0.36 11.79 -16.03
CA GLN A 211 -1.59 11.32 -16.64
C GLN A 211 -2.09 10.04 -16.00
N ALA A 212 -3.40 9.85 -16.02
CA ALA A 212 -4.07 8.60 -15.70
C ALA A 212 -5.25 8.40 -16.65
N ASN A 213 -5.63 7.15 -16.89
CA ASN A 213 -6.89 6.87 -17.56
C ASN A 213 -8.01 6.70 -16.53
N VAL A 214 -9.21 7.15 -16.88
CA VAL A 214 -10.42 7.03 -16.08
C VAL A 214 -11.48 6.33 -16.93
N TYR A 215 -11.89 5.15 -16.50
CA TYR A 215 -13.03 4.45 -17.05
C TYR A 215 -14.29 4.95 -16.36
N LEU A 216 -15.25 5.38 -17.17
CA LEU A 216 -16.61 5.75 -16.75
C LEU A 216 -17.59 4.68 -17.24
N PRO A 217 -18.47 4.13 -16.36
CA PRO A 217 -19.42 3.11 -16.77
C PRO A 217 -20.44 3.62 -17.77
N ALA A 218 -21.04 2.71 -18.53
CA ALA A 218 -22.11 3.05 -19.47
C ALA A 218 -23.23 3.81 -18.75
N GLY A 219 -23.66 4.93 -19.35
CA GLY A 219 -24.69 5.78 -18.76
C GLY A 219 -24.24 6.50 -17.48
N TYR A 220 -22.92 6.78 -17.35
CA TYR A 220 -22.41 7.61 -16.26
C TYR A 220 -23.25 8.90 -16.13
N ASP A 221 -23.68 9.17 -14.92
CA ASP A 221 -24.60 10.27 -14.59
C ASP A 221 -24.06 11.03 -13.36
N ALA A 222 -23.74 12.30 -13.55
CA ALA A 222 -23.18 13.14 -12.50
C ALA A 222 -24.14 13.39 -11.31
N SER A 223 -25.42 13.01 -11.42
CA SER A 223 -26.38 13.07 -10.31
C SER A 223 -26.33 11.83 -9.40
N LYS A 224 -25.59 10.78 -9.80
CA LYS A 224 -25.41 9.53 -9.02
C LYS A 224 -24.04 9.53 -8.36
N GLN A 225 -23.83 8.62 -7.42
CA GLN A 225 -22.53 8.41 -6.77
C GLN A 225 -21.97 7.05 -7.15
N TYR A 226 -20.65 7.00 -7.37
CA TYR A 226 -19.95 5.80 -7.83
C TYR A 226 -18.80 5.44 -6.88
N ASN A 227 -18.62 4.15 -6.69
CA ASN A 227 -17.41 3.60 -6.09
C ASN A 227 -16.19 3.83 -7.01
N VAL A 228 -14.99 3.92 -6.44
CA VAL A 228 -13.76 4.15 -7.19
C VAL A 228 -12.74 3.04 -6.93
N LEU A 229 -12.28 2.40 -8.00
CA LEU A 229 -11.14 1.48 -7.99
C LEU A 229 -9.93 2.15 -8.61
N TYR A 230 -8.83 2.28 -7.85
CA TYR A 230 -7.52 2.63 -8.37
C TYR A 230 -6.78 1.34 -8.72
N LEU A 231 -6.42 1.15 -10.01
CA LEU A 231 -5.89 -0.12 -10.53
C LEU A 231 -4.50 0.09 -11.14
N MET A 232 -3.47 -0.36 -10.42
CA MET A 232 -2.07 -0.08 -10.73
C MET A 232 -1.42 -1.18 -11.56
N HIS A 233 -0.62 -0.78 -12.54
CA HIS A 233 0.18 -1.64 -13.42
C HIS A 233 1.46 -2.17 -12.74
N GLY A 234 2.20 -3.03 -13.42
CA GLY A 234 3.46 -3.61 -12.99
C GLY A 234 4.72 -2.89 -13.45
N GLY A 235 5.86 -3.52 -13.23
CA GLY A 235 7.15 -2.99 -13.66
C GLY A 235 7.29 -2.93 -15.17
N GLY A 236 7.78 -1.79 -15.71
CA GLY A 236 7.96 -1.59 -17.15
C GLY A 236 6.67 -1.32 -17.94
N GLU A 237 5.54 -1.22 -17.26
CA GLU A 237 4.23 -0.98 -17.84
C GLU A 237 3.78 0.48 -17.62
N ASN A 238 2.51 0.80 -17.89
CA ASN A 238 1.98 2.17 -17.78
C ASN A 238 0.46 2.18 -17.58
N MET A 239 -0.16 3.35 -17.55
CA MET A 239 -1.59 3.55 -17.35
C MET A 239 -2.51 2.81 -18.35
N ASN A 240 -1.98 2.36 -19.49
CA ASN A 240 -2.74 1.64 -20.53
C ASN A 240 -2.71 0.11 -20.33
N THR A 241 -2.03 -0.40 -19.34
CA THR A 241 -1.87 -1.85 -19.11
C THR A 241 -3.19 -2.55 -18.86
N TRP A 242 -4.05 -1.94 -18.05
CA TRP A 242 -5.29 -2.57 -17.60
C TRP A 242 -6.48 -2.29 -18.53
N LEU A 243 -6.72 -1.04 -18.87
CA LEU A 243 -7.91 -0.60 -19.59
C LEU A 243 -7.54 0.38 -20.70
N ILE A 244 -7.88 0.03 -21.93
CA ILE A 244 -7.80 0.86 -23.12
C ILE A 244 -8.98 0.55 -24.06
N GLU A 245 -9.34 1.47 -24.94
CA GLU A 245 -10.49 1.30 -25.85
C GLU A 245 -10.34 0.10 -26.79
N ASN A 246 -9.15 -0.14 -27.32
CA ASN A 246 -8.85 -1.28 -28.22
C ASN A 246 -8.13 -2.39 -27.44
N ASP A 247 -8.77 -2.88 -26.37
CA ASP A 247 -8.20 -3.82 -25.42
C ASP A 247 -8.18 -5.25 -25.97
N TYR A 248 -6.98 -5.73 -26.29
CA TYR A 248 -6.76 -7.14 -26.68
C TYR A 248 -6.72 -8.07 -25.45
N SER A 249 -6.46 -7.54 -24.26
CA SER A 249 -6.45 -8.34 -23.01
C SER A 249 -7.86 -8.75 -22.58
N GLY A 250 -8.87 -8.05 -23.07
CA GLY A 250 -10.27 -8.29 -22.74
C GLY A 250 -10.71 -7.71 -21.40
N ASN A 251 -9.87 -6.96 -20.69
CA ASN A 251 -10.21 -6.43 -19.38
C ASN A 251 -11.36 -5.42 -19.43
N LYS A 252 -11.33 -4.48 -20.40
CA LYS A 252 -12.43 -3.53 -20.59
C LYS A 252 -13.74 -4.25 -20.94
N LYS A 253 -13.69 -5.22 -21.86
CA LYS A 253 -14.87 -6.03 -22.22
C LYS A 253 -15.42 -6.77 -21.00
N MET A 254 -14.55 -7.32 -20.16
CA MET A 254 -14.96 -7.99 -18.92
C MET A 254 -15.68 -7.02 -17.99
N VAL A 255 -15.13 -5.83 -17.76
CA VAL A 255 -15.77 -4.79 -16.91
C VAL A 255 -17.12 -4.40 -17.48
N ASP A 256 -17.19 -4.06 -18.79
CA ASP A 256 -18.43 -3.70 -19.46
C ASP A 256 -19.50 -4.80 -19.34
N ASN A 257 -19.11 -6.06 -19.56
CA ASN A 257 -20.03 -7.21 -19.46
C ASN A 257 -20.48 -7.49 -18.02
N LEU A 258 -19.60 -7.35 -17.02
CA LEU A 258 -19.97 -7.52 -15.61
C LEU A 258 -21.03 -6.49 -15.20
N ILE A 259 -20.86 -5.23 -15.59
CA ILE A 259 -21.83 -4.16 -15.31
C ILE A 259 -23.11 -4.39 -16.10
N ALA A 260 -23.02 -4.69 -17.41
CA ALA A 260 -24.18 -4.90 -18.27
C ALA A 260 -25.06 -6.10 -17.84
N ASN A 261 -24.44 -7.12 -17.24
CA ASN A 261 -25.12 -8.30 -16.69
C ASN A 261 -25.63 -8.11 -15.24
N GLY A 262 -25.34 -6.96 -14.61
CA GLY A 262 -25.71 -6.70 -13.22
C GLY A 262 -24.97 -7.56 -12.21
N GLU A 263 -23.77 -8.07 -12.55
CA GLU A 263 -22.95 -8.88 -11.65
C GLU A 263 -22.07 -8.00 -10.74
N ILE A 264 -21.83 -6.76 -11.12
CA ILE A 264 -21.24 -5.71 -10.30
C ILE A 264 -21.99 -4.39 -10.49
N GLU A 265 -21.97 -3.54 -9.47
CA GLU A 265 -22.47 -2.18 -9.59
C GLU A 265 -21.58 -1.35 -10.52
N PRO A 266 -22.16 -0.38 -11.26
CA PRO A 266 -21.38 0.56 -12.03
C PRO A 266 -20.37 1.31 -11.15
N LEU A 267 -19.10 1.37 -11.58
CA LEU A 267 -18.03 2.00 -10.83
C LEU A 267 -17.09 2.78 -11.74
N ILE A 268 -16.34 3.70 -11.16
CA ILE A 268 -15.23 4.41 -11.80
C ILE A 268 -13.96 3.59 -11.59
N ILE A 269 -13.15 3.39 -12.65
CA ILE A 269 -11.83 2.76 -12.50
C ILE A 269 -10.76 3.74 -12.98
N VAL A 270 -9.80 4.03 -12.11
CA VAL A 270 -8.66 4.91 -12.41
C VAL A 270 -7.43 4.04 -12.60
N THR A 271 -6.77 4.14 -13.74
CA THR A 271 -5.50 3.45 -13.99
C THR A 271 -4.36 4.46 -14.03
N PRO A 272 -3.73 4.76 -12.89
CA PRO A 272 -2.60 5.68 -12.80
C PRO A 272 -1.29 5.00 -13.16
N THR A 273 -0.18 5.72 -13.05
CA THR A 273 1.17 5.16 -13.07
C THR A 273 1.98 5.68 -11.90
N PHE A 274 2.78 4.80 -11.24
CA PHE A 274 3.76 5.25 -10.26
C PHE A 274 5.01 5.83 -10.94
N TYR A 275 5.23 5.58 -12.22
CA TYR A 275 6.36 6.16 -12.94
C TYR A 275 6.24 7.67 -13.09
N ARG A 276 7.37 8.31 -13.07
CA ARG A 276 7.52 9.74 -13.33
C ARG A 276 7.66 10.01 -14.83
N PRO A 277 7.25 11.18 -15.32
CA PRO A 277 7.58 11.63 -16.66
C PRO A 277 9.09 11.58 -16.93
N SER A 278 9.48 11.43 -18.19
CA SER A 278 10.89 11.24 -18.57
C SER A 278 11.80 12.42 -18.25
N ASP A 279 11.25 13.60 -18.12
CA ASP A 279 11.90 14.87 -17.76
C ASP A 279 11.99 15.15 -16.26
N ALA A 280 11.26 14.36 -15.44
CA ALA A 280 11.33 14.47 -14.00
C ALA A 280 12.57 13.75 -13.42
N PRO A 281 13.08 14.19 -12.25
CA PRO A 281 14.15 13.49 -11.55
C PRO A 281 13.84 12.01 -11.33
N LYS A 282 14.81 11.14 -11.60
CA LYS A 282 14.63 9.68 -11.41
C LYS A 282 14.94 9.30 -9.96
N PRO A 283 14.21 8.32 -9.40
CA PRO A 283 14.54 7.75 -8.10
C PRO A 283 15.79 6.87 -8.20
N ASN A 284 16.35 6.47 -7.06
CA ASN A 284 17.47 5.53 -7.00
C ASN A 284 17.09 4.13 -7.50
N SER A 285 15.82 3.76 -7.38
CA SER A 285 15.27 2.50 -7.84
C SER A 285 13.78 2.68 -8.17
N ASP A 286 13.31 2.01 -9.21
CA ASP A 286 11.89 1.97 -9.55
C ASP A 286 11.03 1.37 -8.43
N PHE A 287 11.61 0.48 -7.61
CA PHE A 287 10.93 -0.05 -6.42
C PHE A 287 10.61 1.02 -5.37
N ASP A 288 11.41 2.10 -5.29
CA ASP A 288 11.14 3.22 -4.38
C ASP A 288 9.85 3.95 -4.77
N LEU A 289 9.54 4.01 -6.07
CA LEU A 289 8.31 4.63 -6.59
C LEU A 289 7.04 3.98 -6.03
N THR A 290 7.05 2.66 -5.80
CA THR A 290 5.90 1.96 -5.21
C THR A 290 5.59 2.40 -3.77
N THR A 291 6.56 3.05 -3.12
CA THR A 291 6.38 3.64 -1.78
C THR A 291 6.15 5.15 -1.86
N ILE A 292 6.88 5.85 -2.72
CA ILE A 292 6.77 7.32 -2.88
C ILE A 292 5.37 7.70 -3.37
N PHE A 293 4.77 6.88 -4.20
CA PHE A 293 3.42 7.08 -4.76
C PHE A 293 2.33 7.29 -3.68
N GLN A 294 2.55 6.86 -2.44
CA GLN A 294 1.63 7.11 -1.32
C GLN A 294 1.27 8.60 -1.15
N HIS A 295 2.24 9.48 -1.40
CA HIS A 295 2.06 10.92 -1.24
C HIS A 295 1.25 11.52 -2.39
N GLU A 296 1.60 11.16 -3.62
CA GLU A 296 0.86 11.52 -4.81
C GLU A 296 -0.58 11.01 -4.74
N LEU A 297 -0.77 9.75 -4.37
CA LEU A 297 -2.09 9.14 -4.21
C LEU A 297 -2.98 9.95 -3.25
N ARG A 298 -2.45 10.28 -2.06
CA ARG A 298 -3.22 10.98 -1.02
C ARG A 298 -3.46 12.45 -1.32
N LYS A 299 -2.44 13.15 -1.81
CA LYS A 299 -2.46 14.61 -1.87
C LYS A 299 -2.95 15.16 -3.20
N ASP A 300 -2.79 14.38 -4.29
CA ASP A 300 -3.02 14.88 -5.64
C ASP A 300 -4.06 14.04 -6.38
N LEU A 301 -3.85 12.73 -6.55
CA LEU A 301 -4.70 11.91 -7.41
C LEU A 301 -6.10 11.68 -6.81
N ILE A 302 -6.21 11.27 -5.54
CA ILE A 302 -7.52 11.11 -4.88
C ILE A 302 -8.29 12.43 -4.89
N PRO A 303 -7.73 13.58 -4.43
CA PRO A 303 -8.42 14.86 -4.49
C PRO A 303 -8.84 15.26 -5.90
N TYR A 304 -8.00 15.01 -6.91
CA TYR A 304 -8.38 15.28 -8.30
C TYR A 304 -9.61 14.46 -8.71
N ILE A 305 -9.56 13.14 -8.56
CA ILE A 305 -10.67 12.26 -8.95
C ILE A 305 -11.96 12.59 -8.19
N GLU A 306 -11.87 12.69 -6.87
CA GLU A 306 -13.05 12.88 -6.01
C GLU A 306 -13.70 14.27 -6.15
N SER A 307 -12.97 15.26 -6.68
CA SER A 307 -13.52 16.59 -6.98
C SER A 307 -14.05 16.77 -8.40
N HIS A 308 -13.61 15.92 -9.36
CA HIS A 308 -13.99 16.04 -10.77
C HIS A 308 -15.06 15.03 -11.20
N TYR A 309 -15.19 13.92 -10.49
CA TYR A 309 -16.13 12.85 -10.79
C TYR A 309 -17.16 12.69 -9.66
N SER A 310 -18.33 12.18 -10.03
CA SER A 310 -19.41 11.96 -9.07
C SER A 310 -19.19 10.68 -8.28
N THR A 311 -18.42 10.80 -7.21
CA THR A 311 -18.09 9.73 -6.27
C THR A 311 -18.85 9.88 -4.97
N TYR A 312 -18.75 8.91 -4.07
CA TYR A 312 -19.33 9.01 -2.73
C TYR A 312 -18.72 10.12 -1.86
N ALA A 313 -17.56 10.68 -2.24
CA ALA A 313 -17.02 11.87 -1.57
C ALA A 313 -17.86 13.13 -1.83
N GLY A 314 -18.66 13.14 -2.91
CA GLY A 314 -19.55 14.26 -3.22
C GLY A 314 -18.81 15.59 -3.48
N GLY A 315 -17.55 15.52 -3.93
CA GLY A 315 -16.69 16.67 -4.18
C GLY A 315 -15.96 17.24 -2.94
N ASP A 316 -16.28 16.76 -1.74
CA ASP A 316 -15.53 17.13 -0.52
C ASP A 316 -14.31 16.22 -0.35
N VAL A 317 -13.13 16.79 -0.60
CA VAL A 317 -11.83 16.11 -0.52
C VAL A 317 -11.08 16.36 0.79
N SER A 318 -11.77 16.84 1.82
CA SER A 318 -11.21 16.94 3.17
C SER A 318 -10.83 15.55 3.70
N ASP A 319 -9.77 15.47 4.51
CA ASP A 319 -9.34 14.23 5.14
C ASP A 319 -10.48 13.55 5.92
N GLU A 320 -11.30 14.31 6.63
CA GLU A 320 -12.45 13.81 7.38
C GLU A 320 -13.46 13.11 6.49
N ASN A 321 -13.85 13.73 5.36
CA ASN A 321 -14.81 13.14 4.42
C ASN A 321 -14.22 11.96 3.65
N LEU A 322 -12.94 12.03 3.26
CA LEU A 322 -12.26 10.91 2.61
C LEU A 322 -12.16 9.68 3.54
N ILE A 323 -11.94 9.88 4.83
CA ILE A 323 -11.96 8.81 5.84
C ILE A 323 -13.38 8.26 6.02
N LYS A 324 -14.38 9.13 6.13
CA LYS A 324 -15.80 8.75 6.27
C LYS A 324 -16.28 7.90 5.08
N THR A 325 -15.86 8.24 3.87
CA THR A 325 -16.26 7.56 2.63
C THR A 325 -15.30 6.45 2.18
N ARG A 326 -14.41 5.97 3.06
CA ARG A 326 -13.36 4.98 2.73
C ARG A 326 -13.91 3.66 2.17
N MET A 327 -15.13 3.26 2.56
CA MET A 327 -15.76 2.03 2.07
C MET A 327 -16.10 2.08 0.57
N HIS A 328 -16.04 3.24 -0.04
CA HIS A 328 -16.28 3.47 -1.46
C HIS A 328 -14.99 3.60 -2.29
N ARG A 329 -13.81 3.28 -1.70
CA ARG A 329 -12.51 3.30 -2.40
C ARG A 329 -11.77 1.98 -2.28
N ALA A 330 -11.30 1.50 -3.43
CA ALA A 330 -10.49 0.30 -3.56
C ALA A 330 -9.16 0.62 -4.24
N PHE A 331 -8.12 -0.14 -3.91
CA PHE A 331 -6.84 -0.12 -4.60
C PHE A 331 -6.41 -1.55 -4.93
N ALA A 332 -6.04 -1.78 -6.19
CA ALA A 332 -5.56 -3.08 -6.64
C ALA A 332 -4.39 -2.92 -7.63
N GLY A 333 -3.64 -3.98 -7.85
CA GLY A 333 -2.56 -3.95 -8.83
C GLY A 333 -1.77 -5.24 -8.94
N LEU A 334 -1.07 -5.38 -10.07
CA LEU A 334 -0.24 -6.54 -10.41
C LEU A 334 1.25 -6.28 -10.16
N SER A 335 2.03 -7.26 -9.75
CA SER A 335 3.49 -7.20 -9.66
C SER A 335 3.98 -5.98 -8.84
N MET A 336 4.70 -5.03 -9.40
CA MET A 336 5.02 -3.78 -8.73
C MET A 336 3.78 -2.97 -8.33
N GLY A 337 2.65 -3.10 -9.03
CA GLY A 337 1.36 -2.56 -8.63
C GLY A 337 0.80 -3.27 -7.39
N SER A 338 1.05 -4.57 -7.23
CA SER A 338 0.77 -5.28 -5.98
C SER A 338 1.60 -4.71 -4.81
N MET A 339 2.88 -4.48 -5.02
CA MET A 339 3.74 -3.81 -4.03
C MET A 339 3.22 -2.40 -3.70
N THR A 340 2.70 -1.66 -4.71
CA THR A 340 2.09 -0.34 -4.53
C THR A 340 0.80 -0.47 -3.72
N THR A 341 0.00 -1.51 -3.95
CA THR A 341 -1.21 -1.80 -3.16
C THR A 341 -0.87 -1.96 -1.68
N TYR A 342 0.17 -2.73 -1.34
CA TYR A 342 0.62 -2.84 0.05
C TYR A 342 1.22 -1.53 0.57
N ARG A 343 2.18 -0.95 -0.14
CA ARG A 343 3.01 0.15 0.37
C ARG A 343 2.29 1.48 0.40
N SER A 344 1.64 1.82 -0.71
CA SER A 344 1.00 3.13 -0.88
C SER A 344 -0.45 3.15 -0.42
N ALA A 345 -1.21 2.09 -0.61
CA ALA A 345 -2.61 2.06 -0.19
C ALA A 345 -2.77 1.44 1.21
N LEU A 346 -2.40 0.16 1.42
CA LEU A 346 -2.66 -0.52 2.69
C LEU A 346 -1.85 0.09 3.85
N TYR A 347 -0.54 0.33 3.69
CA TYR A 347 0.28 0.78 4.82
C TYR A 347 0.20 2.27 5.09
N ALA A 348 0.07 3.09 4.06
CA ALA A 348 0.18 4.52 4.18
C ALA A 348 -1.17 5.25 4.17
N ASN A 349 -2.17 4.67 3.51
CA ASN A 349 -3.47 5.29 3.26
C ASN A 349 -4.65 4.37 3.63
N TYR A 350 -4.47 3.47 4.59
CA TYR A 350 -5.52 2.57 5.08
C TYR A 350 -6.80 3.30 5.49
N ASP A 351 -6.63 4.50 6.02
CA ASP A 351 -7.71 5.34 6.52
C ASP A 351 -8.65 5.86 5.43
N VAL A 352 -8.22 5.87 4.16
CA VAL A 352 -9.07 6.27 3.03
C VAL A 352 -9.42 5.15 2.06
N PHE A 353 -8.92 3.93 2.29
CA PHE A 353 -9.27 2.74 1.53
C PHE A 353 -9.82 1.64 2.43
N ALA A 354 -10.73 0.81 1.91
CA ALA A 354 -11.23 -0.36 2.62
C ALA A 354 -10.99 -1.68 1.87
N TRP A 355 -10.75 -1.63 0.56
CA TRP A 355 -10.69 -2.77 -0.33
C TRP A 355 -9.33 -2.81 -1.01
N PHE A 356 -8.63 -3.95 -0.91
CA PHE A 356 -7.26 -4.08 -1.41
C PHE A 356 -7.13 -5.35 -2.24
N GLY A 357 -6.52 -5.24 -3.43
CA GLY A 357 -6.34 -6.33 -4.37
C GLY A 357 -4.89 -6.46 -4.85
N PRO A 358 -3.95 -6.95 -4.03
CA PRO A 358 -2.59 -7.23 -4.50
C PRO A 358 -2.51 -8.56 -5.26
N TYR A 359 -1.99 -8.52 -6.51
CA TYR A 359 -1.77 -9.70 -7.35
C TYR A 359 -0.28 -9.88 -7.64
N SER A 360 0.26 -11.08 -7.49
CA SER A 360 1.62 -11.44 -7.90
C SER A 360 2.72 -10.64 -7.20
N GLY A 361 2.73 -10.66 -5.86
CA GLY A 361 3.83 -10.12 -5.05
C GLY A 361 3.40 -9.29 -3.87
N CYS A 362 4.31 -9.13 -2.93
CA CYS A 362 4.12 -8.36 -1.71
C CYS A 362 5.25 -7.33 -1.53
N GLN A 363 6.48 -7.78 -1.29
CA GLN A 363 7.61 -6.87 -1.01
C GLN A 363 8.73 -6.88 -2.04
N GLY A 364 8.77 -7.88 -2.93
CA GLY A 364 9.86 -8.14 -3.85
C GLY A 364 10.97 -9.04 -3.26
N ALA A 365 11.74 -9.66 -4.16
CA ALA A 365 12.70 -10.70 -3.81
C ALA A 365 13.71 -10.25 -2.74
N GLY A 366 13.95 -11.12 -1.75
CA GLY A 366 14.99 -10.95 -0.72
C GLY A 366 14.62 -10.07 0.47
N GLY A 367 13.37 -9.66 0.60
CA GLY A 367 12.86 -8.96 1.78
C GLY A 367 12.75 -9.86 3.04
N ASP A 368 12.45 -9.26 4.20
CA ASP A 368 12.21 -9.95 5.46
C ASP A 368 10.72 -10.31 5.56
N GLN A 369 10.33 -11.50 5.11
CA GLN A 369 8.93 -11.97 5.03
C GLN A 369 8.23 -11.92 6.40
N ASP A 370 8.95 -12.17 7.49
CA ASP A 370 8.42 -12.07 8.85
C ASP A 370 8.03 -10.63 9.20
N ALA A 371 8.91 -9.69 8.87
CA ALA A 371 8.66 -8.28 9.13
C ALA A 371 7.53 -7.73 8.27
N GLU A 372 7.33 -8.26 7.08
CA GLU A 372 6.25 -7.86 6.19
C GLU A 372 4.90 -8.36 6.70
N ALA A 373 4.81 -9.63 7.13
CA ALA A 373 3.62 -10.17 7.78
C ALA A 373 3.27 -9.39 9.05
N ASP A 374 4.27 -9.10 9.92
CA ASP A 374 4.09 -8.25 11.11
C ASP A 374 3.51 -6.87 10.75
N LYS A 375 3.91 -6.30 9.61
CA LYS A 375 3.47 -4.99 9.16
C LYS A 375 2.03 -5.00 8.66
N ILE A 376 1.65 -6.00 7.85
CA ILE A 376 0.29 -6.19 7.37
C ILE A 376 -0.68 -6.27 8.56
N VAL A 377 -0.39 -7.16 9.51
CA VAL A 377 -1.21 -7.36 10.70
C VAL A 377 -1.30 -6.08 11.53
N SER A 378 -0.17 -5.42 11.81
CA SER A 378 -0.14 -4.21 12.63
C SER A 378 -0.98 -3.07 12.05
N VAL A 379 -1.02 -2.93 10.73
CA VAL A 379 -1.82 -1.89 10.06
C VAL A 379 -3.31 -2.21 10.15
N ILE A 380 -3.68 -3.46 9.89
CA ILE A 380 -5.07 -3.91 9.94
C ILE A 380 -5.61 -3.79 11.37
N GLU A 381 -4.88 -4.30 12.37
CA GLU A 381 -5.28 -4.20 13.77
C GLU A 381 -5.44 -2.75 14.24
N ALA A 382 -4.48 -1.88 13.89
CA ALA A 382 -4.60 -0.45 14.19
C ALA A 382 -5.80 0.23 13.50
N GLY A 383 -6.20 -0.26 12.32
CA GLY A 383 -7.41 0.18 11.64
C GLY A 383 -8.67 -0.21 12.43
N TYR A 384 -8.76 -1.46 12.84
CA TYR A 384 -9.88 -1.94 13.68
C TYR A 384 -9.95 -1.20 15.03
N GLU A 385 -8.82 -0.96 15.70
CA GLU A 385 -8.76 -0.17 16.94
C GLU A 385 -9.35 1.24 16.77
N LYS A 386 -9.28 1.81 15.57
CA LYS A 386 -9.84 3.12 15.21
C LYS A 386 -11.27 3.05 14.67
N GLY A 387 -11.93 1.90 14.70
CA GLY A 387 -13.27 1.70 14.12
C GLY A 387 -13.31 1.74 12.59
N MET A 388 -12.18 1.42 11.94
CA MET A 388 -12.07 1.35 10.49
C MET A 388 -11.86 -0.11 10.05
N PRO A 389 -12.91 -0.94 9.99
CA PRO A 389 -12.79 -2.33 9.59
C PRO A 389 -12.34 -2.46 8.13
N LEU A 390 -11.64 -3.55 7.83
CA LEU A 390 -11.28 -3.94 6.48
C LEU A 390 -12.54 -4.36 5.70
N GLY A 391 -12.74 -3.82 4.50
CA GLY A 391 -13.76 -4.29 3.58
C GLY A 391 -13.39 -5.68 3.05
N PHE A 392 -12.32 -5.75 2.26
CA PHE A 392 -11.76 -7.02 1.79
C PHE A 392 -10.29 -6.89 1.39
N LEU A 393 -9.47 -7.88 1.72
CA LEU A 393 -8.13 -8.07 1.19
C LEU A 393 -8.13 -9.31 0.28
N TYR A 394 -8.19 -9.08 -1.02
CA TYR A 394 -8.09 -10.13 -2.03
C TYR A 394 -6.63 -10.28 -2.46
N CYS A 395 -6.01 -11.39 -2.17
CA CYS A 395 -4.66 -11.72 -2.62
C CYS A 395 -4.71 -12.78 -3.72
N GLY A 396 -3.81 -12.69 -4.69
CA GLY A 396 -3.77 -13.67 -5.76
C GLY A 396 -2.41 -13.87 -6.39
N ASN A 397 -2.12 -15.13 -6.76
CA ASN A 397 -0.94 -15.52 -7.52
C ASN A 397 -1.28 -16.64 -8.51
N GLY A 398 -0.33 -16.97 -9.36
CA GLY A 398 -0.32 -18.25 -10.05
C GLY A 398 0.66 -19.21 -9.39
N VAL A 399 0.43 -20.51 -9.51
CA VAL A 399 1.30 -21.53 -8.90
C VAL A 399 2.71 -21.58 -9.51
N GLU A 400 2.90 -21.02 -10.71
CA GLU A 400 4.20 -20.88 -11.41
C GLU A 400 4.68 -19.42 -11.43
N ASP A 401 4.05 -18.54 -10.66
CA ASP A 401 4.41 -17.12 -10.60
C ASP A 401 5.73 -16.91 -9.85
N ILE A 402 6.60 -16.07 -10.39
CA ILE A 402 7.91 -15.74 -9.77
C ILE A 402 7.79 -15.15 -8.36
N ALA A 403 6.65 -14.59 -8.02
CA ALA A 403 6.36 -13.99 -6.70
C ALA A 403 5.54 -14.92 -5.79
N HIS A 404 5.21 -16.15 -6.24
CA HIS A 404 4.32 -17.06 -5.54
C HIS A 404 4.76 -17.35 -4.10
N ASP A 405 5.95 -17.92 -3.92
CA ASP A 405 6.41 -18.39 -2.60
C ASP A 405 6.53 -17.25 -1.60
N GLU A 406 7.02 -16.10 -2.05
CA GLU A 406 7.14 -14.91 -1.20
C GLU A 406 5.76 -14.44 -0.72
N HIS A 407 4.81 -14.23 -1.63
CA HIS A 407 3.49 -13.71 -1.32
C HIS A 407 2.67 -14.69 -0.47
N VAL A 408 2.67 -15.98 -0.85
CA VAL A 408 1.99 -17.05 -0.11
C VAL A 408 2.51 -17.18 1.32
N ASN A 409 3.83 -17.19 1.52
CA ASN A 409 4.43 -17.35 2.83
C ASN A 409 4.13 -16.15 3.75
N ILE A 410 4.21 -14.93 3.21
CA ILE A 410 3.87 -13.71 3.96
C ILE A 410 2.41 -13.75 4.40
N MET A 411 1.48 -14.05 3.49
CA MET A 411 0.06 -14.03 3.80
C MET A 411 -0.36 -15.16 4.73
N LYS A 412 0.15 -16.39 4.55
CA LYS A 412 -0.07 -17.49 5.50
C LYS A 412 0.36 -17.11 6.91
N LYS A 413 1.49 -16.42 7.04
CA LYS A 413 1.97 -15.94 8.33
C LYS A 413 1.07 -14.84 8.89
N ALA A 414 0.73 -13.82 8.10
CA ALA A 414 -0.14 -12.73 8.53
C ALA A 414 -1.50 -13.25 9.04
N VAL A 415 -2.14 -14.15 8.29
CA VAL A 415 -3.43 -14.77 8.71
C VAL A 415 -3.30 -15.55 10.02
N SER A 416 -2.18 -16.23 10.25
CA SER A 416 -1.96 -16.96 11.50
C SER A 416 -1.75 -16.07 12.72
N MET A 417 -1.57 -14.76 12.56
CA MET A 417 -1.20 -13.81 13.61
C MET A 417 -2.37 -12.94 14.07
N THR A 418 -3.48 -12.93 13.36
CA THR A 418 -4.63 -12.06 13.67
C THR A 418 -5.96 -12.75 13.38
N ASP A 419 -6.98 -12.42 14.15
CA ASP A 419 -8.36 -12.81 13.93
C ASP A 419 -9.13 -11.79 13.04
N LYS A 420 -8.46 -10.76 12.54
CA LYS A 420 -9.06 -9.71 11.69
C LYS A 420 -9.03 -10.05 10.20
N LEU A 421 -8.31 -11.09 9.79
CA LEU A 421 -8.30 -11.65 8.44
C LEU A 421 -9.07 -12.98 8.46
N VAL A 422 -10.31 -12.94 8.02
CA VAL A 422 -11.24 -14.09 8.04
C VAL A 422 -11.43 -14.59 6.62
N GLU A 423 -10.91 -15.79 6.33
CA GLU A 423 -11.02 -16.42 5.02
C GLU A 423 -12.50 -16.57 4.58
N GLY A 424 -12.78 -16.20 3.32
CA GLY A 424 -14.13 -16.22 2.77
C GLY A 424 -15.08 -15.12 3.31
N ALA A 425 -14.59 -14.27 4.22
CA ALA A 425 -15.33 -13.13 4.74
C ALA A 425 -14.72 -11.80 4.27
N ASN A 426 -13.60 -11.40 4.80
CA ASN A 426 -12.90 -10.17 4.40
C ASN A 426 -11.50 -10.42 3.85
N TYR A 427 -11.16 -11.68 3.63
CA TYR A 427 -9.88 -12.11 3.08
C TYR A 427 -10.06 -13.32 2.16
N ALA A 428 -9.28 -13.38 1.10
CA ALA A 428 -9.07 -14.59 0.31
C ALA A 428 -7.67 -14.57 -0.33
N PHE A 429 -7.08 -15.74 -0.47
CA PHE A 429 -5.88 -15.95 -1.27
C PHE A 429 -6.17 -16.98 -2.37
N ILE A 430 -6.08 -16.57 -3.63
CA ILE A 430 -6.38 -17.43 -4.77
C ILE A 430 -5.11 -17.77 -5.53
N ASP A 431 -4.73 -19.04 -5.49
CA ASP A 431 -3.68 -19.62 -6.34
C ASP A 431 -4.28 -20.14 -7.63
N LEU A 432 -3.86 -19.58 -8.77
CA LEU A 432 -4.33 -20.00 -10.08
C LEU A 432 -3.52 -21.18 -10.60
N PRO A 433 -4.17 -22.30 -10.97
CA PRO A 433 -3.49 -23.41 -11.61
C PRO A 433 -3.04 -23.05 -13.02
N ARG A 434 -2.12 -23.85 -13.56
CA ARG A 434 -1.77 -23.79 -14.98
C ARG A 434 -2.93 -24.29 -15.83
N LEU A 435 -3.51 -23.43 -16.65
CA LEU A 435 -4.52 -23.76 -17.65
C LEU A 435 -4.11 -23.15 -18.99
N GLU A 436 -3.92 -24.02 -20.00
CA GLU A 436 -3.55 -23.60 -21.35
C GLU A 436 -4.65 -22.75 -22.00
N ARG A 437 -4.26 -21.77 -22.80
CA ARG A 437 -5.16 -20.87 -23.55
C ARG A 437 -5.11 -21.17 -25.04
N SER A 438 -6.24 -21.05 -25.72
CA SER A 438 -6.41 -21.40 -27.15
C SER A 438 -5.49 -20.60 -28.08
N TYR A 439 -5.08 -19.41 -27.68
CA TYR A 439 -4.24 -18.50 -28.45
C TYR A 439 -2.76 -18.53 -28.05
N GLY A 440 -2.37 -19.53 -27.26
CA GLY A 440 -1.05 -19.61 -26.64
C GLY A 440 -1.01 -18.89 -25.30
N GLY A 441 0.01 -19.22 -24.47
CA GLY A 441 0.08 -18.81 -23.07
C GLY A 441 -0.81 -19.66 -22.16
N HIS A 442 -0.71 -19.41 -20.87
CA HIS A 442 -1.46 -20.15 -19.85
C HIS A 442 -1.66 -19.28 -18.61
N THR A 443 -2.59 -19.67 -17.75
CA THR A 443 -2.72 -19.12 -16.40
C THR A 443 -1.68 -19.75 -15.48
N GLY A 444 -1.60 -19.26 -14.26
CA GLY A 444 -0.69 -19.79 -13.23
C GLY A 444 0.72 -19.21 -13.27
N GLU A 445 1.05 -18.34 -14.23
CA GLU A 445 2.32 -17.64 -14.34
C GLU A 445 2.19 -16.13 -14.06
N HIS A 446 3.33 -15.43 -14.04
CA HIS A 446 3.42 -13.97 -13.87
C HIS A 446 3.02 -13.24 -15.15
N SER A 447 1.72 -13.26 -15.48
CA SER A 447 1.22 -12.75 -16.77
C SER A 447 -0.20 -12.23 -16.70
N MET A 448 -0.61 -11.48 -17.74
CA MET A 448 -1.97 -10.96 -17.90
C MET A 448 -3.02 -12.08 -17.94
N TRP A 449 -2.69 -13.30 -18.37
CA TRP A 449 -3.59 -14.46 -18.34
C TRP A 449 -4.08 -14.77 -16.91
N SER A 450 -3.17 -14.65 -15.93
CA SER A 450 -3.48 -14.81 -14.51
C SER A 450 -4.17 -13.56 -13.95
N TRP A 451 -3.64 -12.37 -14.24
CA TRP A 451 -4.12 -11.12 -13.67
C TRP A 451 -5.54 -10.74 -14.11
N HIS A 452 -5.93 -11.14 -15.33
CA HIS A 452 -7.31 -11.01 -15.81
C HIS A 452 -8.31 -11.73 -14.88
N ILE A 453 -7.96 -12.94 -14.40
CA ILE A 453 -8.80 -13.72 -13.48
C ILE A 453 -8.82 -13.05 -12.09
N HIS A 454 -7.68 -12.56 -11.62
CA HIS A 454 -7.63 -11.84 -10.35
C HIS A 454 -8.47 -10.56 -10.39
N LEU A 455 -8.42 -9.80 -11.48
CA LEU A 455 -9.28 -8.63 -11.65
C LEU A 455 -10.77 -9.00 -11.64
N TYR A 456 -11.16 -10.07 -12.36
CA TYR A 456 -12.53 -10.59 -12.34
C TYR A 456 -13.02 -10.89 -10.92
N ASN A 457 -12.23 -11.64 -10.16
CA ASN A 457 -12.56 -11.99 -8.78
C ASN A 457 -12.64 -10.75 -7.87
N CYS A 458 -11.67 -9.85 -8.02
CA CYS A 458 -11.56 -8.63 -7.22
C CYS A 458 -12.79 -7.71 -7.41
N LEU A 459 -13.19 -7.48 -8.65
CA LEU A 459 -14.37 -6.66 -8.98
C LEU A 459 -15.65 -7.21 -8.37
N ARG A 460 -15.77 -8.53 -8.19
CA ARG A 460 -16.97 -9.18 -7.64
C ARG A 460 -17.04 -9.17 -6.12
N VAL A 461 -15.91 -8.96 -5.43
CA VAL A 461 -15.88 -8.89 -3.96
C VAL A 461 -15.75 -7.48 -3.42
N PHE A 462 -15.31 -6.53 -4.25
CA PHE A 462 -15.21 -5.14 -3.82
C PHE A 462 -16.58 -4.49 -3.73
N PHE A 463 -16.74 -3.60 -2.76
CA PHE A 463 -17.94 -2.81 -2.54
C PHE A 463 -19.21 -3.64 -2.22
N THR A 464 -19.05 -4.86 -1.72
CA THR A 464 -20.14 -5.76 -1.36
C THR A 464 -20.66 -5.54 0.07
N ARG A 465 -20.09 -4.60 0.80
CA ARG A 465 -20.47 -4.20 2.16
C ARG A 465 -20.47 -2.68 2.28
N GLU A 466 -21.34 -2.17 3.12
CA GLU A 466 -21.41 -0.76 3.54
C GLU A 466 -20.66 -0.50 4.84
#